data_076cdc2c5dff023ca51712e3e10e4955
#
_entry.id   076cdc2c5dff023ca51712e3e10e4955
#
_cell.length_a   1.000
_cell.length_b   1.000
_cell.length_c   1.000
_cell.angle_alpha   90.00
_cell.angle_beta   90.00
_cell.angle_gamma   90.00
#
_symmetry.space_group_name_H-M   'P 1'
#
loop_
_entity.id
_entity.type
_entity.pdbx_description
1 polymer ?
#
loop_
_entity_poly.entity_id
_entity_poly.type
_entity_poly.pdbx_seq_one_letter_code
_entity_poly.pdbx_strand_id
1 'polypeptide(L)'
;MAKILWLIWDGASHALVLDLLQRGALPHLQRVVARGSLAAMAPPGPNSETPPGLMTLFTGCEEADHGTPGFTGPLPSSQQHSVLESVSGFDSRWLRRPPIWVEAAAARRTVSLVCTAFAPDPLQRVPYPWPYPTTSYCWVIDGYNREIARPQLVRLREGTTTLTMAERTYKVRQEKHGYTVYSPGGAAMPLVPFQQPDDLLPLWLDRTAGIGAYVAWLRASGTPKSDWLWCSAVHQFASYPPQNWPYDLGPFLGAGIGWFFSRGCIGKGPRLAVSTLQALTCRVARFFGEIAVQALARHPADLMLFYQPAIDEISHQMLRDALADWPYGAAAQAMLAVYREVDHQLGRLLDGLEDDDTLLISSDHGHEPIHRAIRPNVLFRRAGLLAIKGDKIDLAHTHAVFHSSGWVLINTADRTGGIVPREAYEATLQEVEQCLDAAVDPTTGKPLGLRYSRSLWQGDAPPPGDLFIWAPPHVELRPYLFGPVCTPPEIGGNHQTSLHESPYLQALLAGCGPGVHGTPLPTRNSGVATLIQRALRLPTTDTLGMPAPSPSESGPG
;
A
#
# COMPACT_ATOMS: atom_id res chain seq x y z
N MET A 1 -18.19 27.34 -0.36
CA MET A 1 -17.71 26.99 -1.71
C MET A 1 -17.83 25.48 -1.81
N ALA A 2 -18.38 24.95 -2.90
CA ALA A 2 -18.56 23.51 -3.07
C ALA A 2 -17.20 22.79 -2.97
N LYS A 3 -17.13 21.77 -2.15
CA LYS A 3 -15.92 20.97 -1.91
C LYS A 3 -15.96 19.70 -2.77
N ILE A 4 -14.80 19.21 -3.13
CA ILE A 4 -14.64 17.86 -3.64
C ILE A 4 -13.98 17.02 -2.54
N LEU A 5 -14.70 16.03 -2.03
CA LEU A 5 -14.16 15.00 -1.16
C LEU A 5 -13.82 13.79 -2.02
N TRP A 6 -12.58 13.40 -1.98
CA TRP A 6 -12.09 12.21 -2.68
C TRP A 6 -11.56 11.19 -1.68
N LEU A 7 -12.27 10.08 -1.52
CA LEU A 7 -11.89 8.96 -0.69
C LEU A 7 -11.24 7.89 -1.56
N ILE A 8 -10.07 7.41 -1.17
CA ILE A 8 -9.43 6.26 -1.80
C ILE A 8 -9.62 5.06 -0.86
N TRP A 9 -10.38 4.08 -1.32
CA TRP A 9 -10.54 2.79 -0.68
C TRP A 9 -9.57 1.81 -1.33
N ASP A 10 -8.33 1.77 -0.81
CA ASP A 10 -7.26 0.94 -1.34
C ASP A 10 -7.71 -0.52 -1.47
N GLY A 11 -7.46 -1.10 -2.63
CA GLY A 11 -7.74 -2.50 -2.92
C GLY A 11 -9.22 -2.88 -3.02
N ALA A 12 -10.14 -1.89 -3.06
CA ALA A 12 -11.58 -2.19 -3.13
C ALA A 12 -11.98 -2.70 -4.52
N SER A 13 -12.24 -4.01 -4.61
CA SER A 13 -12.73 -4.65 -5.84
C SER A 13 -14.17 -4.23 -6.16
N HIS A 14 -14.39 -3.74 -7.38
CA HIS A 14 -15.74 -3.42 -7.87
C HIS A 14 -16.70 -4.61 -7.76
N ALA A 15 -16.25 -5.82 -8.11
CA ALA A 15 -17.09 -7.03 -8.08
C ALA A 15 -17.57 -7.37 -6.66
N LEU A 16 -16.67 -7.27 -5.66
CA LEU A 16 -17.04 -7.52 -4.25
C LEU A 16 -17.97 -6.43 -3.72
N VAL A 17 -17.66 -5.17 -4.03
CA VAL A 17 -18.50 -4.03 -3.60
C VAL A 17 -19.89 -4.13 -4.19
N LEU A 18 -20.03 -4.52 -5.47
CA LEU A 18 -21.31 -4.71 -6.12
C LEU A 18 -22.14 -5.81 -5.44
N ASP A 19 -21.53 -6.95 -5.13
CA ASP A 19 -22.19 -8.05 -4.39
C ASP A 19 -22.64 -7.57 -2.99
N LEU A 20 -21.79 -6.83 -2.28
CA LEU A 20 -22.12 -6.30 -0.95
C LEU A 20 -23.25 -5.26 -0.98
N LEU A 21 -23.32 -4.42 -2.01
CA LEU A 21 -24.43 -3.50 -2.23
C LEU A 21 -25.74 -4.26 -2.51
N GLN A 22 -25.69 -5.28 -3.35
CA GLN A 22 -26.87 -6.13 -3.65
C GLN A 22 -27.40 -6.84 -2.39
N ARG A 23 -26.53 -7.15 -1.44
CA ARG A 23 -26.88 -7.73 -0.13
C ARG A 23 -27.34 -6.70 0.90
N GLY A 24 -27.29 -5.41 0.59
CA GLY A 24 -27.59 -4.34 1.54
C GLY A 24 -26.56 -4.21 2.67
N ALA A 25 -25.33 -4.70 2.46
CA ALA A 25 -24.27 -4.72 3.47
C ALA A 25 -23.56 -3.38 3.64
N LEU A 26 -23.68 -2.46 2.66
CA LEU A 26 -23.03 -1.15 2.59
C LEU A 26 -24.08 -0.04 2.43
N PRO A 27 -24.87 0.26 3.49
CA PRO A 27 -26.00 1.18 3.38
C PRO A 27 -25.60 2.63 3.08
N HIS A 28 -24.41 3.09 3.52
CA HIS A 28 -23.96 4.45 3.27
C HIS A 28 -23.45 4.60 1.83
N LEU A 29 -22.69 3.65 1.32
CA LEU A 29 -22.31 3.62 -0.11
C LEU A 29 -23.53 3.47 -1.01
N GLN A 30 -24.56 2.71 -0.59
CA GLN A 30 -25.82 2.63 -1.31
C GLN A 30 -26.50 4.01 -1.46
N ARG A 31 -26.42 4.87 -0.42
CA ARG A 31 -26.91 6.25 -0.48
C ARG A 31 -26.13 7.09 -1.52
N VAL A 32 -24.82 6.91 -1.61
CA VAL A 32 -23.97 7.58 -2.61
C VAL A 32 -24.36 7.16 -4.01
N VAL A 33 -24.46 5.84 -4.24
CA VAL A 33 -24.82 5.27 -5.56
C VAL A 33 -26.23 5.66 -5.98
N ALA A 34 -27.19 5.68 -5.05
CA ALA A 34 -28.57 6.09 -5.33
C ALA A 34 -28.71 7.57 -5.73
N ARG A 35 -27.78 8.42 -5.30
CA ARG A 35 -27.72 9.85 -5.65
C ARG A 35 -26.76 10.16 -6.80
N GLY A 36 -26.08 9.17 -7.33
CA GLY A 36 -25.03 9.37 -8.31
C GLY A 36 -24.77 8.16 -9.19
N SER A 37 -23.54 7.67 -9.23
CA SER A 37 -23.12 6.58 -10.12
C SER A 37 -22.09 5.65 -9.46
N LEU A 38 -22.01 4.44 -10.02
CA LEU A 38 -21.02 3.41 -9.70
C LEU A 38 -20.47 2.84 -11.00
N ALA A 39 -19.15 2.69 -11.11
CA ALA A 39 -18.48 2.11 -12.26
C ALA A 39 -17.31 1.21 -11.84
N ALA A 40 -17.01 0.22 -12.68
CA ALA A 40 -15.77 -0.50 -12.65
C ALA A 40 -14.71 0.28 -13.43
N MET A 41 -13.48 0.29 -12.93
CA MET A 41 -12.34 0.87 -13.62
C MET A 41 -11.25 -0.18 -13.83
N ALA A 42 -10.57 -0.13 -14.98
CA ALA A 42 -9.34 -0.86 -15.18
C ALA A 42 -8.21 -0.19 -14.38
N PRO A 43 -7.48 -0.93 -13.51
CA PRO A 43 -6.29 -0.41 -12.86
C PRO A 43 -5.18 -0.17 -13.89
N PRO A 44 -4.07 0.54 -13.52
CA PRO A 44 -2.95 0.75 -14.42
C PRO A 44 -2.29 -0.57 -14.81
N GLY A 45 -1.47 -0.54 -15.84
CA GLY A 45 -0.73 -1.68 -16.34
C GLY A 45 0.61 -1.31 -16.96
N PRO A 46 1.55 -2.28 -16.93
CA PRO A 46 1.40 -3.70 -16.58
C PRO A 46 1.34 -4.00 -15.07
N ASN A 47 1.77 -3.09 -14.20
CA ASN A 47 1.82 -3.26 -12.76
C ASN A 47 0.64 -2.57 -12.09
N SER A 48 -0.15 -3.31 -11.32
CA SER A 48 -1.31 -2.77 -10.58
C SER A 48 -1.09 -2.72 -9.07
N GLU A 49 0.16 -2.63 -8.63
CA GLU A 49 0.47 -2.39 -7.22
C GLU A 49 0.06 -0.98 -6.77
N THR A 50 -0.10 -0.78 -5.48
CA THR A 50 -0.61 0.48 -4.90
C THR A 50 0.16 1.74 -5.37
N PRO A 51 1.52 1.79 -5.42
CA PRO A 51 2.20 3.01 -5.84
C PRO A 51 1.86 3.45 -7.27
N PRO A 52 1.94 2.61 -8.33
CA PRO A 52 1.50 3.01 -9.66
C PRO A 52 -0.01 3.24 -9.73
N GLY A 53 -0.83 2.47 -9.00
CA GLY A 53 -2.28 2.66 -8.92
C GLY A 53 -2.66 4.05 -8.44
N LEU A 54 -2.09 4.46 -7.31
CA LEU A 54 -2.30 5.79 -6.74
C LEU A 54 -1.77 6.91 -7.66
N MET A 55 -0.56 6.74 -8.23
CA MET A 55 -0.01 7.74 -9.14
C MET A 55 -0.84 7.91 -10.40
N THR A 56 -1.38 6.84 -10.96
CA THR A 56 -2.32 6.91 -12.09
C THR A 56 -3.59 7.68 -11.71
N LEU A 57 -4.17 7.42 -10.53
CA LEU A 57 -5.31 8.18 -10.02
C LEU A 57 -4.99 9.66 -9.85
N PHE A 58 -3.82 9.98 -9.29
CA PHE A 58 -3.45 11.36 -8.92
C PHE A 58 -3.04 12.22 -10.10
N THR A 59 -2.40 11.63 -11.11
CA THR A 59 -1.85 12.36 -12.24
C THR A 59 -2.73 12.30 -13.49
N GLY A 60 -3.62 11.30 -13.58
CA GLY A 60 -4.36 11.02 -14.79
C GLY A 60 -3.50 10.45 -15.93
N CYS A 61 -2.28 10.01 -15.63
CA CYS A 61 -1.34 9.44 -16.59
C CYS A 61 -1.20 7.93 -16.39
N GLU A 62 -0.83 7.21 -17.43
CA GLU A 62 -0.52 5.80 -17.33
C GLU A 62 0.86 5.59 -16.67
N GLU A 63 1.13 4.37 -16.23
CA GLU A 63 2.33 3.99 -15.48
C GLU A 63 3.63 4.37 -16.21
N ALA A 64 3.69 4.17 -17.53
CA ALA A 64 4.84 4.49 -18.35
C ALA A 64 5.10 6.00 -18.53
N ASP A 65 4.14 6.87 -18.20
CA ASP A 65 4.30 8.32 -18.25
C ASP A 65 4.70 8.92 -16.90
N HIS A 66 4.10 8.42 -15.79
CA HIS A 66 4.49 8.91 -14.47
C HIS A 66 5.72 8.19 -13.89
N GLY A 67 6.07 7.01 -14.39
CA GLY A 67 7.33 6.33 -14.13
C GLY A 67 7.40 5.54 -12.81
N THR A 68 6.32 5.38 -12.07
CA THR A 68 6.31 4.66 -10.79
C THR A 68 6.34 3.15 -11.03
N PRO A 69 7.35 2.41 -10.54
CA PRO A 69 7.65 1.05 -11.01
C PRO A 69 6.92 -0.08 -10.27
N GLY A 70 6.21 0.20 -9.21
CA GLY A 70 5.63 -0.76 -8.28
C GLY A 70 5.98 -0.45 -6.82
N PHE A 71 5.87 -1.39 -5.89
CA PHE A 71 6.24 -1.17 -4.47
C PHE A 71 7.71 -0.84 -4.29
N THR A 72 8.56 -1.43 -5.09
CA THR A 72 9.98 -1.09 -5.18
C THR A 72 10.39 -1.12 -6.63
N GLY A 73 11.21 -0.16 -7.03
CA GLY A 73 11.81 -0.13 -8.35
C GLY A 73 13.32 -0.15 -8.28
N PRO A 74 13.98 -0.72 -9.29
CA PRO A 74 15.39 -0.56 -9.45
C PRO A 74 15.71 0.90 -9.72
N LEU A 75 16.87 1.35 -9.26
CA LEU A 75 17.36 2.68 -9.65
C LEU A 75 17.56 2.73 -11.17
N PRO A 76 17.21 3.85 -11.82
CA PRO A 76 17.36 3.97 -13.27
C PRO A 76 18.78 3.62 -13.76
N SER A 77 18.88 2.92 -14.89
CA SER A 77 20.14 2.46 -15.45
C SER A 77 21.16 3.55 -15.73
N SER A 78 20.71 4.78 -15.95
CA SER A 78 21.56 5.96 -16.14
C SER A 78 22.43 6.34 -14.92
N GLN A 79 22.23 5.71 -13.78
CA GLN A 79 22.86 6.08 -12.51
C GLN A 79 23.93 5.09 -12.02
N GLN A 80 24.48 4.23 -12.83
CA GLN A 80 25.53 3.27 -12.45
C GLN A 80 25.27 2.47 -11.15
N HIS A 81 24.01 2.28 -10.78
CA HIS A 81 23.64 1.55 -9.56
C HIS A 81 23.70 0.04 -9.77
N SER A 82 23.91 -0.69 -8.68
CA SER A 82 23.82 -2.15 -8.69
C SER A 82 22.38 -2.61 -9.01
N VAL A 83 22.23 -3.75 -9.68
CA VAL A 83 20.92 -4.39 -9.86
C VAL A 83 20.24 -4.79 -8.55
N LEU A 84 20.94 -4.76 -7.43
CA LEU A 84 20.38 -5.05 -6.10
C LEU A 84 19.84 -3.79 -5.39
N GLU A 85 20.21 -2.61 -5.87
CA GLU A 85 19.73 -1.36 -5.31
C GLU A 85 18.30 -1.08 -5.77
N SER A 86 17.46 -0.71 -4.83
CA SER A 86 16.06 -0.39 -5.10
C SER A 86 15.59 0.79 -4.28
N VAL A 87 14.60 1.47 -4.81
CA VAL A 87 13.94 2.59 -4.18
C VAL A 87 12.49 2.22 -3.94
N SER A 88 11.92 2.73 -2.86
CA SER A 88 10.48 2.60 -2.60
C SER A 88 9.67 3.20 -3.74
N GLY A 89 8.64 2.52 -4.20
CA GLY A 89 7.69 3.06 -5.17
C GLY A 89 6.93 4.30 -4.68
N PHE A 90 6.89 4.51 -3.36
CA PHE A 90 6.32 5.72 -2.74
C PHE A 90 7.29 6.90 -2.66
N ASP A 91 8.50 6.76 -3.18
CA ASP A 91 9.50 7.84 -3.16
C ASP A 91 9.10 8.96 -4.12
N SER A 92 9.18 10.20 -3.66
CA SER A 92 8.86 11.38 -4.48
C SER A 92 9.77 11.57 -5.71
N ARG A 93 10.92 10.88 -5.77
CA ARG A 93 11.80 10.85 -6.96
C ARG A 93 11.16 10.26 -8.21
N TRP A 94 10.10 9.45 -8.05
CA TRP A 94 9.33 8.91 -9.18
C TRP A 94 8.36 9.92 -9.79
N LEU A 95 8.09 11.06 -9.11
CA LEU A 95 7.10 12.04 -9.54
C LEU A 95 7.55 12.78 -10.81
N ARG A 96 7.16 12.27 -11.97
CA ARG A 96 7.42 12.89 -13.29
C ARG A 96 6.27 13.76 -13.79
N ARG A 97 5.08 13.55 -13.26
CA ARG A 97 3.86 14.30 -13.58
C ARG A 97 3.29 14.90 -12.30
N PRO A 98 2.76 16.12 -12.34
CA PRO A 98 2.18 16.74 -11.15
C PRO A 98 0.90 16.01 -10.74
N PRO A 99 0.77 15.64 -9.47
CA PRO A 99 -0.52 15.19 -8.94
C PRO A 99 -1.56 16.32 -8.99
N ILE A 100 -2.84 15.95 -9.08
CA ILE A 100 -3.97 16.88 -9.21
C ILE A 100 -4.02 17.99 -8.15
N TRP A 101 -3.56 17.70 -6.93
CA TRP A 101 -3.51 18.71 -5.86
C TRP A 101 -2.47 19.81 -6.15
N VAL A 102 -1.40 19.52 -6.89
CA VAL A 102 -0.41 20.51 -7.32
C VAL A 102 -1.06 21.45 -8.35
N GLU A 103 -1.81 20.91 -9.29
CA GLU A 103 -2.55 21.70 -10.28
C GLU A 103 -3.64 22.55 -9.61
N ALA A 104 -4.38 21.98 -8.65
CA ALA A 104 -5.36 22.70 -7.86
C ALA A 104 -4.72 23.88 -7.10
N ALA A 105 -3.59 23.64 -6.42
CA ALA A 105 -2.86 24.68 -5.71
C ALA A 105 -2.33 25.77 -6.64
N ALA A 106 -1.81 25.42 -7.82
CA ALA A 106 -1.37 26.38 -8.85
C ALA A 106 -2.54 27.26 -9.35
N ALA A 107 -3.75 26.69 -9.43
CA ALA A 107 -4.98 27.41 -9.75
C ALA A 107 -5.60 28.13 -8.54
N ARG A 108 -4.86 28.29 -7.44
CA ARG A 108 -5.28 28.94 -6.18
C ARG A 108 -6.50 28.28 -5.51
N ARG A 109 -6.70 26.99 -5.74
CA ARG A 109 -7.64 26.19 -4.97
C ARG A 109 -6.99 25.74 -3.68
N THR A 110 -7.79 25.63 -2.65
CA THR A 110 -7.34 25.11 -1.36
C THR A 110 -7.35 23.59 -1.35
N VAL A 111 -6.39 22.97 -0.63
CA VAL A 111 -6.17 21.53 -0.64
C VAL A 111 -5.95 21.02 0.79
N SER A 112 -6.57 19.89 1.13
CA SER A 112 -6.27 19.12 2.32
C SER A 112 -5.94 17.67 1.95
N LEU A 113 -4.76 17.18 2.35
CA LEU A 113 -4.26 15.84 2.05
C LEU A 113 -4.11 15.06 3.36
N VAL A 114 -4.86 13.99 3.51
CA VAL A 114 -4.91 13.22 4.76
C VAL A 114 -4.38 11.81 4.54
N CYS A 115 -3.20 11.55 5.07
CA CYS A 115 -2.49 10.27 4.95
C CYS A 115 -2.27 9.83 3.49
N THR A 116 -2.19 10.79 2.58
CA THR A 116 -2.07 10.56 1.14
C THR A 116 -0.63 10.25 0.78
N ALA A 117 -0.40 9.14 0.09
CA ALA A 117 0.90 8.84 -0.50
C ALA A 117 1.31 9.94 -1.49
N PHE A 118 2.62 10.15 -1.66
CA PHE A 118 3.21 11.17 -2.53
C PHE A 118 2.84 12.63 -2.19
N ALA A 119 2.17 12.86 -1.07
CA ALA A 119 1.96 14.22 -0.56
C ALA A 119 3.31 14.88 -0.20
N PRO A 120 3.39 16.22 -0.22
CA PRO A 120 4.58 16.91 0.29
C PRO A 120 4.89 16.51 1.73
N ASP A 121 6.19 16.34 2.05
CA ASP A 121 6.59 16.06 3.43
C ASP A 121 6.21 17.24 4.35
N PRO A 122 5.30 17.06 5.32
CA PRO A 122 4.93 18.13 6.24
C PRO A 122 6.12 18.73 7.02
N LEU A 123 7.17 17.96 7.24
CA LEU A 123 8.41 18.43 7.90
C LEU A 123 9.43 18.99 6.91
N GLN A 124 9.15 18.98 5.62
CA GLN A 124 10.02 19.49 4.56
C GLN A 124 11.45 18.90 4.58
N ARG A 125 11.62 17.67 5.04
CA ARG A 125 12.91 16.97 5.08
C ARG A 125 13.32 16.39 3.73
N VAL A 126 12.33 16.12 2.88
CA VAL A 126 12.54 15.59 1.53
C VAL A 126 12.09 16.68 0.54
N PRO A 127 12.93 17.06 -0.42
CA PRO A 127 12.52 17.98 -1.47
C PRO A 127 11.31 17.46 -2.22
N TYR A 128 10.29 18.30 -2.37
CA TYR A 128 9.14 18.00 -3.22
C TYR A 128 9.38 18.56 -4.61
N PRO A 129 9.21 17.81 -5.69
CA PRO A 129 9.61 18.25 -7.03
C PRO A 129 8.75 19.38 -7.60
N TRP A 130 7.61 19.65 -6.98
CA TRP A 130 6.65 20.66 -7.41
C TRP A 130 6.55 21.82 -6.44
N PRO A 131 6.14 23.03 -6.91
CA PRO A 131 5.88 24.15 -6.01
C PRO A 131 4.88 23.77 -4.93
N TYR A 132 5.23 24.12 -3.69
CA TYR A 132 4.40 23.88 -2.50
C TYR A 132 3.97 25.23 -1.89
N PRO A 133 2.99 25.93 -2.53
CA PRO A 133 2.52 27.21 -2.01
C PRO A 133 1.75 26.98 -0.71
N THR A 134 2.36 27.36 0.40
CA THR A 134 1.83 27.19 1.75
C THR A 134 0.45 27.80 1.95
N THR A 135 0.09 28.81 1.15
CA THR A 135 -1.22 29.47 1.20
C THR A 135 -2.37 28.66 0.63
N SER A 136 -2.08 27.65 -0.20
CA SER A 136 -3.10 26.80 -0.82
C SER A 136 -3.34 25.49 -0.05
N TYR A 137 -2.41 25.07 0.81
CA TYR A 137 -2.56 23.83 1.59
C TYR A 137 -3.13 24.13 2.97
N CYS A 138 -4.40 23.79 3.17
CA CYS A 138 -5.09 23.93 4.44
C CYS A 138 -4.57 22.96 5.47
N TRP A 139 -4.36 21.70 5.05
CA TRP A 139 -3.80 20.69 5.93
C TRP A 139 -3.17 19.56 5.11
N VAL A 140 -1.93 19.24 5.43
CA VAL A 140 -1.25 18.03 4.95
C VAL A 140 -0.85 17.24 6.16
N ILE A 141 -1.28 16.00 6.24
CA ILE A 141 -0.99 15.13 7.36
C ILE A 141 -0.43 13.82 6.84
N ASP A 142 0.71 13.42 7.38
CA ASP A 142 1.38 12.19 7.05
C ASP A 142 1.88 11.47 8.30
N GLY A 143 1.65 10.19 8.34
CA GLY A 143 2.19 9.25 9.32
C GLY A 143 2.52 7.91 8.64
N TYR A 144 2.08 7.74 7.39
CA TYR A 144 2.18 6.49 6.65
C TYR A 144 3.64 6.10 6.37
N ASN A 145 4.43 7.05 5.89
CA ASN A 145 5.82 6.83 5.49
C ASN A 145 6.85 7.17 6.59
N ARG A 146 6.40 7.27 7.86
CA ARG A 146 7.23 7.72 8.97
C ARG A 146 7.43 6.66 10.03
N GLU A 147 7.71 5.45 9.58
CA GLU A 147 8.08 4.37 10.48
C GLU A 147 9.47 4.64 11.09
N ILE A 148 9.51 4.81 12.42
CA ILE A 148 10.75 5.00 13.19
C ILE A 148 11.31 3.66 13.65
N ALA A 149 10.43 2.72 13.99
CA ALA A 149 10.82 1.39 14.39
C ALA A 149 9.79 0.35 13.90
N ARG A 150 10.29 -0.80 13.49
CA ARG A 150 9.47 -1.89 12.95
C ARG A 150 8.57 -2.51 14.02
N PRO A 151 7.44 -3.10 13.61
CA PRO A 151 6.59 -3.85 14.51
C PRO A 151 7.35 -5.02 15.12
N GLN A 152 6.93 -5.42 16.34
CA GLN A 152 7.58 -6.49 17.10
C GLN A 152 6.55 -7.47 17.65
N LEU A 153 6.96 -8.73 17.73
CA LEU A 153 6.21 -9.78 18.45
C LEU A 153 7.14 -10.40 19.49
N VAL A 154 6.81 -10.22 20.75
CA VAL A 154 7.62 -10.66 21.89
C VAL A 154 6.86 -11.70 22.68
N ARG A 155 7.47 -12.88 22.90
CA ARG A 155 6.90 -13.89 23.79
C ARG A 155 6.95 -13.41 25.24
N LEU A 156 5.81 -13.36 25.89
CA LEU A 156 5.73 -13.04 27.30
C LEU A 156 6.19 -14.23 28.13
N ARG A 157 6.98 -13.95 29.17
CA ARG A 157 7.55 -14.95 30.09
C ARG A 157 7.09 -14.68 31.50
N GLU A 158 7.19 -15.67 32.36
CA GLU A 158 7.02 -15.46 33.80
C GLU A 158 7.97 -14.36 34.32
N GLY A 159 7.46 -13.52 35.20
CA GLY A 159 8.20 -12.40 35.77
C GLY A 159 8.17 -11.15 34.90
N THR A 160 9.30 -10.73 34.39
CA THR A 160 9.44 -9.47 33.63
C THR A 160 9.99 -9.74 32.23
N THR A 161 9.30 -9.23 31.22
CA THR A 161 9.75 -9.18 29.83
C THR A 161 10.13 -7.73 29.49
N THR A 162 11.23 -7.55 28.78
CA THR A 162 11.69 -6.24 28.31
C THR A 162 11.24 -6.01 26.86
N LEU A 163 10.69 -4.84 26.58
CA LEU A 163 10.30 -4.38 25.26
C LEU A 163 11.06 -3.09 24.95
N THR A 164 11.83 -3.06 23.86
CA THR A 164 12.52 -1.83 23.39
C THR A 164 11.88 -1.34 22.10
N MET A 165 11.44 -0.09 22.09
CA MET A 165 10.85 0.59 20.92
C MET A 165 11.50 1.96 20.75
N ALA A 166 12.07 2.25 19.58
CA ALA A 166 12.71 3.53 19.28
C ALA A 166 13.60 4.01 20.45
N GLU A 167 14.56 3.18 20.87
CA GLU A 167 15.52 3.43 21.94
C GLU A 167 14.93 3.55 23.36
N ARG A 168 13.63 3.45 23.53
CA ARG A 168 12.97 3.45 24.84
C ARG A 168 12.65 2.04 25.30
N THR A 169 12.98 1.75 26.55
CA THR A 169 12.79 0.43 27.15
C THR A 169 11.61 0.43 28.11
N TYR A 170 10.66 -0.46 27.84
CA TYR A 170 9.49 -0.72 28.65
C TYR A 170 9.65 -2.07 29.36
N LYS A 171 9.09 -2.19 30.56
CA LYS A 171 9.04 -3.46 31.30
C LYS A 171 7.62 -3.98 31.27
N VAL A 172 7.43 -5.20 30.86
CA VAL A 172 6.13 -5.88 30.88
C VAL A 172 6.18 -6.94 31.98
N ARG A 173 5.40 -6.76 33.04
CA ARG A 173 5.36 -7.67 34.19
C ARG A 173 4.10 -8.49 34.16
N GLN A 174 4.26 -9.76 34.48
CA GLN A 174 3.15 -10.62 34.80
C GLN A 174 2.62 -10.29 36.19
N GLU A 175 1.36 -10.01 36.27
CA GLU A 175 0.62 -9.73 37.51
C GLU A 175 -0.34 -10.88 37.81
N LYS A 176 -0.99 -10.85 38.96
CA LYS A 176 -1.93 -11.93 39.39
C LYS A 176 -3.05 -12.21 38.38
N HIS A 177 -3.48 -11.20 37.62
CA HIS A 177 -4.62 -11.28 36.71
C HIS A 177 -4.31 -10.88 35.26
N GLY A 178 -3.03 -10.78 34.88
CA GLY A 178 -2.65 -10.39 33.51
C GLY A 178 -1.25 -9.83 33.42
N TYR A 179 -1.08 -8.86 32.53
CA TYR A 179 0.19 -8.18 32.31
C TYR A 179 0.03 -6.66 32.44
N THR A 180 1.10 -6.00 32.88
CA THR A 180 1.16 -4.54 32.98
C THR A 180 2.43 -4.03 32.29
N VAL A 181 2.28 -3.06 31.38
CA VAL A 181 3.40 -2.36 30.76
C VAL A 181 3.80 -1.19 31.66
N TYR A 182 5.06 -1.10 31.99
CA TYR A 182 5.65 0.02 32.72
C TYR A 182 6.50 0.88 31.79
N SER A 183 6.17 2.16 31.70
CA SER A 183 6.97 3.12 30.93
C SER A 183 8.36 3.31 31.55
N PRO A 184 9.33 3.90 30.82
CA PRO A 184 10.62 4.29 31.41
C PRO A 184 10.50 5.18 32.65
N GLY A 185 9.46 6.02 32.72
CA GLY A 185 9.14 6.87 33.87
C GLY A 185 8.34 6.18 34.98
N GLY A 186 8.11 4.86 34.89
CA GLY A 186 7.43 4.08 35.92
C GLY A 186 5.90 4.08 35.88
N ALA A 187 5.27 4.77 34.91
CA ALA A 187 3.82 4.73 34.76
C ALA A 187 3.35 3.31 34.40
N ALA A 188 2.37 2.79 35.13
CA ALA A 188 1.80 1.46 34.95
C ALA A 188 0.58 1.52 34.02
N MET A 189 0.55 0.67 33.02
CA MET A 189 -0.50 0.56 32.02
C MET A 189 -0.93 -0.92 31.91
N PRO A 190 -2.09 -1.28 32.51
CA PRO A 190 -2.56 -2.65 32.47
C PRO A 190 -2.95 -3.06 31.06
N LEU A 191 -2.62 -4.31 30.69
CA LEU A 191 -3.02 -4.94 29.43
C LEU A 191 -4.24 -5.81 29.65
N VAL A 192 -5.19 -5.73 28.76
CA VAL A 192 -6.28 -6.70 28.61
C VAL A 192 -5.98 -7.65 27.45
N PRO A 193 -6.46 -8.90 27.48
CA PRO A 193 -6.34 -9.80 26.33
C PRO A 193 -7.05 -9.19 25.13
N PHE A 194 -6.34 -9.09 24.00
CA PHE A 194 -6.88 -8.51 22.80
C PHE A 194 -8.03 -9.36 22.21
N GLN A 195 -9.21 -8.78 22.09
CA GLN A 195 -10.42 -9.37 21.51
C GLN A 195 -11.11 -8.41 20.53
N GLN A 196 -10.99 -7.12 20.76
CA GLN A 196 -11.67 -6.06 20.01
C GLN A 196 -10.73 -4.85 19.81
N PRO A 197 -11.02 -3.95 18.88
CA PRO A 197 -10.16 -2.81 18.57
C PRO A 197 -9.79 -1.92 19.77
N ASP A 198 -10.69 -1.77 20.74
CA ASP A 198 -10.50 -0.89 21.90
C ASP A 198 -9.58 -1.51 22.96
N ASP A 199 -9.22 -2.79 22.83
CA ASP A 199 -8.24 -3.46 23.71
C ASP A 199 -6.78 -3.11 23.34
N LEU A 200 -6.55 -2.37 22.25
CA LEU A 200 -5.23 -1.86 21.89
C LEU A 200 -4.81 -0.76 22.88
N LEU A 201 -3.69 -0.95 23.55
CA LEU A 201 -3.11 0.06 24.43
C LEU A 201 -2.27 1.05 23.62
N PRO A 202 -2.66 2.33 23.54
CA PRO A 202 -1.84 3.34 22.88
C PRO A 202 -0.64 3.72 23.76
N LEU A 203 0.55 3.68 23.18
CA LEU A 203 1.79 4.09 23.82
C LEU A 203 2.37 5.33 23.12
N TRP A 204 2.30 6.47 23.78
CA TRP A 204 2.98 7.67 23.35
C TRP A 204 4.45 7.64 23.81
N LEU A 205 5.37 7.59 22.84
CA LEU A 205 6.79 7.77 23.11
C LEU A 205 7.13 9.26 23.26
N ASP A 206 6.57 10.08 22.37
CA ASP A 206 6.63 11.52 22.46
C ASP A 206 5.35 12.13 21.90
N ARG A 207 4.46 12.56 22.79
CA ARG A 207 3.16 13.10 22.39
C ARG A 207 3.29 14.45 21.66
N THR A 208 4.28 15.25 22.02
CA THR A 208 4.52 16.56 21.38
C THR A 208 5.05 16.38 19.96
N ALA A 209 5.96 15.43 19.77
CA ALA A 209 6.48 15.09 18.44
C ALA A 209 5.58 14.16 17.64
N GLY A 210 4.41 13.75 18.18
CA GLY A 210 3.49 12.82 17.53
C GLY A 210 4.05 11.41 17.36
N ILE A 211 4.96 10.97 18.24
CA ILE A 211 5.62 9.66 18.13
C ILE A 211 4.93 8.66 19.05
N GLY A 212 4.44 7.56 18.49
CA GLY A 212 3.75 6.54 19.25
C GLY A 212 3.59 5.20 18.54
N ALA A 213 3.05 4.26 19.28
CA ALA A 213 2.76 2.89 18.85
C ALA A 213 1.55 2.35 19.62
N TYR A 214 1.05 1.19 19.18
CA TYR A 214 0.08 0.40 19.93
C TYR A 214 0.69 -0.89 20.42
N VAL A 215 0.19 -1.41 21.53
CA VAL A 215 0.51 -2.75 22.01
C VAL A 215 -0.77 -3.55 22.27
N ALA A 216 -0.68 -4.86 22.02
CA ALA A 216 -1.75 -5.79 22.28
C ALA A 216 -1.21 -7.06 22.97
N TRP A 217 -1.93 -7.56 23.97
CA TRP A 217 -1.69 -8.87 24.56
C TRP A 217 -2.43 -9.93 23.76
N LEU A 218 -1.70 -10.75 23.02
CA LEU A 218 -2.23 -11.83 22.19
C LEU A 218 -2.11 -13.16 22.94
N ARG A 219 -3.24 -13.85 23.09
CA ARG A 219 -3.28 -15.23 23.58
C ARG A 219 -3.22 -16.21 22.42
N ALA A 220 -2.20 -17.05 22.38
CA ALA A 220 -2.14 -18.12 21.41
C ALA A 220 -3.13 -19.23 21.75
N SER A 221 -3.89 -19.68 20.75
CA SER A 221 -4.66 -20.93 20.82
C SER A 221 -3.69 -22.11 20.66
N GLY A 222 -3.56 -22.97 21.65
CA GLY A 222 -2.72 -24.18 21.58
C GLY A 222 -2.15 -24.60 22.92
N THR A 223 -1.54 -25.79 22.96
CA THR A 223 -0.77 -26.31 24.12
C THR A 223 0.71 -26.42 23.74
N PRO A 224 1.65 -25.80 24.50
CA PRO A 224 1.39 -25.02 25.72
C PRO A 224 0.83 -23.62 25.37
N LYS A 225 -0.08 -23.13 26.21
CA LYS A 225 -0.57 -21.73 26.12
C LYS A 225 0.62 -20.81 26.21
N SER A 226 0.78 -19.95 25.22
CA SER A 226 1.82 -18.93 25.23
C SER A 226 1.17 -17.57 25.00
N ASP A 227 1.54 -16.63 25.84
CA ASP A 227 1.12 -15.25 25.72
C ASP A 227 2.18 -14.47 24.96
N TRP A 228 1.72 -13.59 24.09
CA TRP A 228 2.57 -12.75 23.24
C TRP A 228 2.17 -11.29 23.39
N LEU A 229 3.16 -10.43 23.28
CA LEU A 229 2.97 -9.00 23.14
C LEU A 229 3.23 -8.63 21.69
N TRP A 230 2.20 -8.15 21.03
CA TRP A 230 2.37 -7.49 19.74
C TRP A 230 2.54 -5.98 19.96
N CYS A 231 3.50 -5.40 19.25
CA CYS A 231 3.69 -3.96 19.19
C CYS A 231 3.60 -3.53 17.74
N SER A 232 2.79 -2.53 17.44
CA SER A 232 2.76 -1.93 16.11
C SER A 232 4.12 -1.33 15.77
N ALA A 233 4.32 -0.96 14.51
CA ALA A 233 5.40 -0.05 14.16
C ALA A 233 5.29 1.23 15.00
N VAL A 234 6.43 1.83 15.33
CA VAL A 234 6.47 3.17 15.91
C VAL A 234 6.45 4.17 14.77
N HIS A 235 5.43 5.00 14.72
CA HIS A 235 5.28 6.04 13.73
C HIS A 235 5.48 7.42 14.33
N GLN A 236 6.04 8.31 13.52
CA GLN A 236 5.98 9.75 13.76
C GLN A 236 4.86 10.35 12.95
N PHE A 237 4.00 11.05 13.60
CA PHE A 237 2.92 11.79 12.97
C PHE A 237 3.34 13.24 12.72
N ALA A 238 3.09 13.76 11.54
CA ALA A 238 3.44 15.13 11.20
C ALA A 238 2.33 15.81 10.40
N SER A 239 2.14 17.10 10.60
CA SER A 239 1.19 17.90 9.84
C SER A 239 1.77 19.24 9.40
N TYR A 240 1.25 19.77 8.31
CA TYR A 240 1.46 21.14 7.86
C TYR A 240 0.10 21.82 7.61
N PRO A 241 -0.18 23.01 8.14
CA PRO A 241 0.63 23.70 9.16
C PRO A 241 0.86 22.84 10.41
N PRO A 242 1.95 23.06 11.15
CA PRO A 242 2.20 22.34 12.39
C PRO A 242 1.04 22.53 13.37
N GLN A 243 0.48 21.44 13.82
CA GLN A 243 -0.60 21.45 14.81
C GLN A 243 -0.31 20.41 15.87
N ASN A 244 -0.83 20.64 17.07
CA ASN A 244 -0.89 19.59 18.06
C ASN A 244 -1.72 18.43 17.51
N TRP A 245 -1.12 17.25 17.52
CA TRP A 245 -1.83 16.03 17.12
C TRP A 245 -3.14 15.90 17.93
N PRO A 246 -4.25 15.54 17.29
CA PRO A 246 -5.49 15.26 18.02
C PRO A 246 -5.26 14.05 18.92
N TYR A 247 -4.86 14.30 20.15
CA TYR A 247 -4.48 13.29 21.15
C TYR A 247 -5.58 12.31 21.51
N ASP A 248 -6.80 12.65 21.22
CA ASP A 248 -7.98 11.81 21.36
C ASP A 248 -8.00 10.62 20.38
N LEU A 249 -7.26 10.69 19.27
CA LEU A 249 -7.18 9.59 18.30
C LEU A 249 -6.19 8.49 18.68
N GLY A 250 -5.30 8.75 19.61
CA GLY A 250 -4.17 7.85 19.91
C GLY A 250 -3.03 7.97 18.88
N PRO A 251 -1.98 7.14 18.98
CA PRO A 251 -0.88 7.08 18.02
C PRO A 251 -1.37 6.60 16.65
N PHE A 252 -0.59 6.91 15.61
CA PHE A 252 -0.89 6.44 14.26
C PHE A 252 -0.80 4.91 14.18
N LEU A 253 -1.88 4.30 13.72
CA LEU A 253 -1.92 2.89 13.39
C LEU A 253 -1.78 2.77 11.87
N GLY A 254 -0.55 2.58 11.41
CA GLY A 254 -0.21 2.49 9.99
C GLY A 254 -0.83 1.29 9.30
N ALA A 255 -0.88 1.34 7.98
CA ALA A 255 -1.13 0.17 7.15
C ALA A 255 0.01 -0.87 7.32
N GLY A 256 -0.23 -2.11 6.94
CA GLY A 256 0.76 -3.17 6.99
C GLY A 256 0.63 -4.10 8.19
N ILE A 257 -0.44 -3.99 8.97
CA ILE A 257 -0.72 -4.93 10.07
C ILE A 257 -0.77 -6.37 9.54
N GLY A 258 -1.45 -6.59 8.43
CA GLY A 258 -1.53 -7.89 7.78
C GLY A 258 -0.16 -8.41 7.33
N TRP A 259 0.68 -7.55 6.78
CA TRP A 259 2.04 -7.88 6.35
C TRP A 259 2.94 -8.33 7.48
N PHE A 260 2.86 -7.66 8.62
CA PHE A 260 3.63 -8.06 9.79
C PHE A 260 3.27 -9.46 10.26
N PHE A 261 1.98 -9.76 10.34
CA PHE A 261 1.51 -11.05 10.81
C PHE A 261 1.71 -12.18 9.78
N SER A 262 1.66 -11.89 8.49
CA SER A 262 1.93 -12.90 7.45
C SER A 262 3.42 -13.16 7.24
N ARG A 263 4.28 -12.15 7.29
CA ARG A 263 5.72 -12.29 7.02
C ARG A 263 6.60 -12.34 8.25
N GLY A 264 6.30 -11.56 9.28
CA GLY A 264 7.12 -11.49 10.49
C GLY A 264 6.92 -12.65 11.46
N CYS A 265 5.76 -13.32 11.38
CA CYS A 265 5.36 -14.37 12.31
C CYS A 265 5.33 -15.76 11.69
N ILE A 266 5.52 -15.93 10.37
CA ILE A 266 5.55 -17.24 9.73
C ILE A 266 6.68 -18.08 10.35
N GLY A 267 6.29 -19.13 11.08
CA GLY A 267 7.19 -20.06 11.74
C GLY A 267 7.83 -19.59 13.04
N LYS A 268 7.56 -18.35 13.52
CA LYS A 268 8.18 -17.79 14.74
C LYS A 268 7.19 -17.28 15.80
N GLY A 269 5.89 -17.22 15.47
CA GLY A 269 4.87 -16.68 16.37
C GLY A 269 3.55 -17.43 16.30
N PRO A 270 2.55 -17.04 17.12
CA PRO A 270 1.23 -17.64 17.09
C PRO A 270 0.56 -17.34 15.75
N ARG A 271 -0.17 -18.32 15.20
CA ARG A 271 -1.18 -18.01 14.19
C ARG A 271 -2.25 -17.14 14.85
N LEU A 272 -2.43 -15.94 14.35
CA LEU A 272 -3.52 -15.11 14.80
C LEU A 272 -4.86 -15.70 14.37
N ALA A 273 -5.83 -15.67 15.27
CA ALA A 273 -7.20 -16.00 14.92
C ALA A 273 -7.72 -15.01 13.87
N VAL A 274 -8.59 -15.48 12.97
CA VAL A 274 -9.27 -14.64 11.98
C VAL A 274 -9.94 -13.44 12.65
N SER A 275 -10.56 -13.64 13.82
CA SER A 275 -11.17 -12.57 14.61
C SER A 275 -10.18 -11.50 15.08
N THR A 276 -8.94 -11.88 15.38
CA THR A 276 -7.90 -10.91 15.78
C THR A 276 -7.48 -10.05 14.60
N LEU A 277 -7.26 -10.64 13.42
CA LEU A 277 -6.95 -9.89 12.19
C LEU A 277 -8.11 -8.96 11.82
N GLN A 278 -9.36 -9.45 11.87
CA GLN A 278 -10.55 -8.63 11.68
C GLN A 278 -10.56 -7.41 12.61
N ALA A 279 -10.38 -7.64 13.91
CA ALA A 279 -10.43 -6.56 14.90
C ALA A 279 -9.33 -5.52 14.69
N LEU A 280 -8.10 -5.95 14.39
CA LEU A 280 -6.98 -5.04 14.06
C LEU A 280 -7.29 -4.23 12.81
N THR A 281 -7.77 -4.85 11.75
CA THR A 281 -8.06 -4.15 10.49
C THR A 281 -9.27 -3.21 10.63
N CYS A 282 -10.30 -3.59 11.38
CA CYS A 282 -11.39 -2.65 11.72
C CYS A 282 -10.87 -1.43 12.52
N ARG A 283 -9.86 -1.62 13.40
CA ARG A 283 -9.25 -0.47 14.10
C ARG A 283 -8.49 0.45 13.14
N VAL A 284 -7.81 -0.11 12.12
CA VAL A 284 -7.22 0.69 11.03
C VAL A 284 -8.30 1.49 10.31
N ALA A 285 -9.37 0.83 9.87
CA ALA A 285 -10.48 1.50 9.17
C ALA A 285 -11.04 2.66 9.99
N ARG A 286 -11.28 2.45 11.27
CA ARG A 286 -11.79 3.46 12.22
C ARG A 286 -10.81 4.62 12.37
N PHE A 287 -9.52 4.34 12.53
CA PHE A 287 -8.50 5.37 12.70
C PHE A 287 -8.46 6.34 11.50
N PHE A 288 -8.37 5.81 10.28
CA PHE A 288 -8.35 6.63 9.07
C PHE A 288 -9.66 7.39 8.84
N GLY A 289 -10.80 6.77 9.16
CA GLY A 289 -12.11 7.43 9.10
C GLY A 289 -12.25 8.58 10.10
N GLU A 290 -11.79 8.40 11.34
CA GLU A 290 -11.82 9.44 12.36
C GLU A 290 -10.97 10.66 12.00
N ILE A 291 -9.77 10.43 11.43
CA ILE A 291 -8.93 11.53 10.94
C ILE A 291 -9.63 12.26 9.78
N ALA A 292 -10.24 11.55 8.85
CA ALA A 292 -10.94 12.16 7.74
C ALA A 292 -12.11 13.04 8.20
N VAL A 293 -12.90 12.58 9.17
CA VAL A 293 -13.99 13.37 9.79
C VAL A 293 -13.46 14.62 10.47
N GLN A 294 -12.35 14.52 11.20
CA GLN A 294 -11.73 15.69 11.85
C GLN A 294 -11.17 16.67 10.83
N ALA A 295 -10.56 16.18 9.75
CA ALA A 295 -10.06 17.03 8.67
C ALA A 295 -11.20 17.80 8.00
N LEU A 296 -12.31 17.13 7.68
CA LEU A 296 -13.50 17.77 7.12
C LEU A 296 -14.04 18.89 8.02
N ALA A 297 -14.08 18.65 9.32
CA ALA A 297 -14.62 19.62 10.28
C ALA A 297 -13.68 20.81 10.55
N ARG A 298 -12.37 20.60 10.56
CA ARG A 298 -11.38 21.59 11.04
C ARG A 298 -10.55 22.23 9.92
N HIS A 299 -10.40 21.56 8.79
CA HIS A 299 -9.54 21.96 7.69
C HIS A 299 -10.23 21.80 6.32
N PRO A 300 -11.48 22.31 6.16
CA PRO A 300 -12.19 22.20 4.90
C PRO A 300 -11.40 22.90 3.80
N ALA A 301 -11.41 22.31 2.60
CA ALA A 301 -10.70 22.81 1.43
C ALA A 301 -11.53 22.55 0.15
N ASP A 302 -11.20 23.22 -0.96
CA ASP A 302 -11.83 22.97 -2.25
C ASP A 302 -11.62 21.53 -2.73
N LEU A 303 -10.43 20.96 -2.49
CA LEU A 303 -10.09 19.56 -2.71
C LEU A 303 -9.62 18.91 -1.41
N MET A 304 -10.31 17.89 -0.99
CA MET A 304 -9.95 17.09 0.19
C MET A 304 -9.73 15.63 -0.22
N LEU A 305 -8.57 15.09 0.07
CA LEU A 305 -8.20 13.72 -0.28
C LEU A 305 -7.93 12.91 0.98
N PHE A 306 -8.57 11.74 1.07
CA PHE A 306 -8.48 10.82 2.20
C PHE A 306 -8.12 9.42 1.72
N TYR A 307 -7.19 8.77 2.39
CA TYR A 307 -6.76 7.42 2.09
C TYR A 307 -7.27 6.43 3.16
N GLN A 308 -7.71 5.26 2.72
CA GLN A 308 -8.25 4.19 3.57
C GLN A 308 -7.68 2.83 3.16
N PRO A 309 -6.70 2.27 3.89
CA PRO A 309 -6.00 1.05 3.50
C PRO A 309 -6.66 -0.26 3.95
N ALA A 310 -7.69 -0.21 4.80
CA ALA A 310 -8.16 -1.39 5.52
C ALA A 310 -8.69 -2.51 4.61
N ILE A 311 -9.25 -2.17 3.44
CA ILE A 311 -9.79 -3.17 2.50
C ILE A 311 -8.65 -3.93 1.84
N ASP A 312 -7.58 -3.24 1.43
CA ASP A 312 -6.36 -3.85 0.90
C ASP A 312 -5.75 -4.83 1.91
N GLU A 313 -5.55 -4.37 3.13
CA GLU A 313 -4.96 -5.15 4.21
C GLU A 313 -5.69 -6.47 4.49
N ILE A 314 -7.03 -6.44 4.59
CA ILE A 314 -7.80 -7.66 4.84
C ILE A 314 -7.85 -8.57 3.61
N SER A 315 -7.87 -7.99 2.40
CA SER A 315 -7.90 -8.74 1.15
C SER A 315 -6.62 -9.53 0.93
N HIS A 316 -5.47 -8.94 1.19
CA HIS A 316 -4.20 -9.66 1.20
C HIS A 316 -4.20 -10.88 2.11
N GLN A 317 -4.82 -10.79 3.27
CA GLN A 317 -4.83 -11.89 4.23
C GLN A 317 -5.85 -12.97 3.92
N MET A 318 -7.05 -12.59 3.48
CA MET A 318 -8.22 -13.47 3.57
C MET A 318 -8.96 -13.73 2.28
N LEU A 319 -8.66 -13.04 1.17
CA LEU A 319 -9.50 -13.10 -0.04
C LEU A 319 -9.73 -14.51 -0.56
N ARG A 320 -8.66 -15.33 -0.70
CA ARG A 320 -8.77 -16.72 -1.16
C ARG A 320 -9.72 -17.55 -0.27
N ASP A 321 -9.48 -17.46 1.04
CA ASP A 321 -10.21 -18.26 2.01
C ASP A 321 -11.65 -17.73 2.18
N ALA A 322 -11.85 -16.42 1.98
CA ALA A 322 -13.17 -15.80 1.97
C ALA A 322 -13.99 -16.24 0.76
N LEU A 323 -13.40 -16.22 -0.46
CA LEU A 323 -14.12 -16.62 -1.68
C LEU A 323 -14.46 -18.10 -1.71
N ALA A 324 -13.75 -18.95 -0.97
CA ALA A 324 -14.04 -20.38 -0.87
C ALA A 324 -15.42 -20.68 -0.23
N ASP A 325 -15.90 -19.78 0.64
CA ASP A 325 -17.21 -19.93 1.33
C ASP A 325 -17.87 -18.55 1.52
N TRP A 326 -17.95 -17.79 0.43
CA TRP A 326 -18.54 -16.45 0.42
C TRP A 326 -20.07 -16.50 0.40
N PRO A 327 -20.76 -15.71 1.24
CA PRO A 327 -20.26 -14.79 2.27
C PRO A 327 -20.24 -15.36 3.71
N TYR A 328 -20.31 -16.70 3.88
CA TYR A 328 -20.67 -17.34 5.14
C TYR A 328 -19.47 -17.78 5.98
N GLY A 329 -18.34 -18.10 5.38
CA GLY A 329 -17.14 -18.55 6.07
C GLY A 329 -16.53 -17.52 7.02
N ALA A 330 -15.73 -17.96 7.98
CA ALA A 330 -15.11 -17.06 8.96
C ALA A 330 -14.25 -15.96 8.32
N ALA A 331 -13.49 -16.28 7.27
CA ALA A 331 -12.69 -15.31 6.52
C ALA A 331 -13.59 -14.31 5.76
N ALA A 332 -14.69 -14.79 5.16
CA ALA A 332 -15.66 -13.95 4.48
C ALA A 332 -16.35 -12.98 5.45
N GLN A 333 -16.75 -13.47 6.63
CA GLN A 333 -17.35 -12.62 7.66
C GLN A 333 -16.37 -11.58 8.20
N ALA A 334 -15.08 -11.91 8.30
CA ALA A 334 -14.05 -10.96 8.70
C ALA A 334 -13.86 -9.86 7.64
N MET A 335 -13.78 -10.20 6.36
CA MET A 335 -13.74 -9.22 5.27
C MET A 335 -14.99 -8.33 5.27
N LEU A 336 -16.18 -8.94 5.38
CA LEU A 336 -17.45 -8.22 5.45
C LEU A 336 -17.50 -7.23 6.63
N ALA A 337 -16.95 -7.59 7.79
CA ALA A 337 -16.88 -6.70 8.94
C ALA A 337 -15.99 -5.47 8.66
N VAL A 338 -14.86 -5.64 7.96
CA VAL A 338 -14.00 -4.52 7.56
C VAL A 338 -14.69 -3.61 6.54
N TYR A 339 -15.32 -4.15 5.52
CA TYR A 339 -16.11 -3.35 4.56
C TYR A 339 -17.23 -2.55 5.26
N ARG A 340 -17.94 -3.16 6.22
CA ARG A 340 -18.97 -2.48 7.02
C ARG A 340 -18.40 -1.37 7.89
N GLU A 341 -17.21 -1.57 8.48
CA GLU A 341 -16.56 -0.51 9.26
C GLU A 341 -16.16 0.65 8.36
N VAL A 342 -15.59 0.39 7.17
CA VAL A 342 -15.26 1.43 6.18
C VAL A 342 -16.52 2.17 5.72
N ASP A 343 -17.63 1.46 5.45
CA ASP A 343 -18.92 2.05 5.10
C ASP A 343 -19.51 2.88 6.26
N HIS A 344 -19.35 2.43 7.51
CA HIS A 344 -19.75 3.21 8.68
C HIS A 344 -18.97 4.53 8.78
N GLN A 345 -17.65 4.51 8.52
CA GLN A 345 -16.85 5.73 8.50
C GLN A 345 -17.25 6.65 7.32
N LEU A 346 -17.64 6.10 6.18
CA LEU A 346 -18.25 6.88 5.09
C LEU A 346 -19.54 7.57 5.56
N GLY A 347 -20.40 6.88 6.31
CA GLY A 347 -21.62 7.47 6.87
C GLY A 347 -21.34 8.72 7.70
N ARG A 348 -20.32 8.68 8.55
CA ARG A 348 -19.88 9.84 9.35
C ARG A 348 -19.39 11.02 8.51
N LEU A 349 -18.73 10.74 7.38
CA LEU A 349 -18.32 11.78 6.43
C LEU A 349 -19.52 12.38 5.68
N LEU A 350 -20.49 11.55 5.29
CA LEU A 350 -21.71 12.02 4.63
C LEU A 350 -22.52 12.99 5.48
N ASP A 351 -22.48 12.83 6.81
CA ASP A 351 -23.17 13.74 7.74
C ASP A 351 -22.53 15.15 7.79
N GLY A 352 -21.30 15.31 7.30
CA GLY A 352 -20.59 16.59 7.20
C GLY A 352 -20.59 17.23 5.81
N LEU A 353 -21.30 16.63 4.83
CA LEU A 353 -21.39 17.15 3.47
C LEU A 353 -22.57 18.08 3.28
N GLU A 354 -22.35 19.13 2.49
CA GLU A 354 -23.40 20.03 2.02
C GLU A 354 -23.96 19.53 0.67
N ASP A 355 -25.15 20.01 0.29
CA ASP A 355 -25.82 19.56 -0.94
C ASP A 355 -25.08 19.91 -2.24
N ASP A 356 -24.25 20.96 -2.23
CA ASP A 356 -23.42 21.40 -3.36
C ASP A 356 -22.03 20.75 -3.39
N ASP A 357 -21.69 19.93 -2.40
CA ASP A 357 -20.43 19.19 -2.36
C ASP A 357 -20.46 18.00 -3.31
N THR A 358 -19.29 17.64 -3.83
CA THR A 358 -19.08 16.44 -4.64
C THR A 358 -18.29 15.42 -3.87
N LEU A 359 -18.78 14.20 -3.83
CA LEU A 359 -18.09 13.06 -3.22
C LEU A 359 -17.64 12.09 -4.32
N LEU A 360 -16.38 11.71 -4.28
CA LEU A 360 -15.80 10.62 -5.07
C LEU A 360 -15.21 9.55 -4.15
N ILE A 361 -15.45 8.30 -4.47
CA ILE A 361 -14.85 7.13 -3.82
C ILE A 361 -14.22 6.30 -4.92
N SER A 362 -12.90 6.15 -4.92
CA SER A 362 -12.20 5.33 -5.90
C SER A 362 -11.32 4.31 -5.21
N SER A 363 -10.97 3.23 -5.90
CA SER A 363 -9.85 2.38 -5.54
C SER A 363 -8.77 2.46 -6.62
N ASP A 364 -7.56 2.19 -6.24
CA ASP A 364 -6.40 2.12 -7.13
C ASP A 364 -6.32 0.80 -7.88
N HIS A 365 -6.79 -0.29 -7.27
CA HIS A 365 -6.93 -1.64 -7.82
C HIS A 365 -7.98 -2.44 -7.05
N GLY A 366 -8.23 -3.66 -7.46
CA GLY A 366 -8.85 -4.72 -6.67
C GLY A 366 -7.82 -5.78 -6.29
N HIS A 367 -8.27 -7.01 -6.00
CA HIS A 367 -7.40 -8.14 -5.67
C HIS A 367 -7.86 -9.40 -6.38
N GLU A 368 -6.94 -10.28 -6.71
CA GLU A 368 -7.28 -11.66 -7.07
C GLU A 368 -6.87 -12.66 -5.97
N PRO A 369 -7.60 -13.77 -5.79
CA PRO A 369 -7.23 -14.81 -4.84
C PRO A 369 -5.98 -15.53 -5.32
N ILE A 370 -5.02 -15.78 -4.41
CA ILE A 370 -3.74 -16.42 -4.72
C ILE A 370 -3.70 -17.84 -4.17
N HIS A 371 -3.41 -18.78 -5.04
CA HIS A 371 -3.33 -20.21 -4.70
C HIS A 371 -1.90 -20.77 -4.72
N ARG A 372 -0.95 -20.04 -5.32
CA ARG A 372 0.43 -20.50 -5.51
C ARG A 372 1.40 -19.33 -5.61
N ALA A 373 2.65 -19.56 -5.20
CA ALA A 373 3.75 -18.63 -5.41
C ALA A 373 4.86 -19.27 -6.25
N ILE A 374 5.47 -18.48 -7.14
CA ILE A 374 6.64 -18.86 -7.95
C ILE A 374 7.81 -17.94 -7.58
N ARG A 375 9.03 -18.49 -7.57
CA ARG A 375 10.27 -17.80 -7.25
C ARG A 375 11.19 -17.73 -8.45
N PRO A 376 11.13 -16.66 -9.27
CA PRO A 376 11.93 -16.55 -10.50
C PRO A 376 13.43 -16.59 -10.24
N ASN A 377 13.93 -15.98 -9.15
CA ASN A 377 15.35 -16.03 -8.81
C ASN A 377 15.86 -17.45 -8.52
N VAL A 378 15.01 -18.36 -8.07
CA VAL A 378 15.37 -19.77 -7.92
C VAL A 378 15.48 -20.45 -9.28
N LEU A 379 14.65 -20.08 -10.27
CA LEU A 379 14.77 -20.53 -11.65
C LEU A 379 16.09 -20.03 -12.25
N PHE A 380 16.37 -18.74 -12.15
CA PHE A 380 17.60 -18.13 -12.67
C PHE A 380 18.85 -18.74 -12.04
N ARG A 381 18.82 -19.05 -10.75
CA ARG A 381 19.91 -19.76 -10.07
C ARG A 381 20.13 -21.16 -10.64
N ARG A 382 19.07 -21.91 -10.92
CA ARG A 382 19.17 -23.26 -11.51
C ARG A 382 19.67 -23.24 -12.94
N ALA A 383 19.36 -22.19 -13.69
CA ALA A 383 19.81 -21.96 -15.05
C ALA A 383 21.25 -21.38 -15.15
N GLY A 384 21.90 -21.07 -14.01
CA GLY A 384 23.23 -20.43 -14.02
C GLY A 384 23.22 -18.92 -14.26
N LEU A 385 22.04 -18.30 -14.36
CA LEU A 385 21.89 -16.86 -14.59
C LEU A 385 22.08 -16.04 -13.31
N LEU A 386 21.95 -16.66 -12.13
CA LEU A 386 22.10 -16.03 -10.82
C LEU A 386 22.97 -16.90 -9.91
N ALA A 387 24.00 -16.31 -9.33
CA ALA A 387 24.93 -16.95 -8.40
C ALA A 387 24.71 -16.44 -6.96
N ILE A 388 25.02 -17.29 -5.99
CA ILE A 388 24.89 -17.01 -4.57
C ILE A 388 26.24 -17.22 -3.87
N LYS A 389 26.58 -16.30 -2.97
CA LYS A 389 27.70 -16.40 -2.04
C LYS A 389 27.19 -16.24 -0.60
N GLY A 390 27.19 -17.35 0.14
CA GLY A 390 26.53 -17.38 1.46
C GLY A 390 25.01 -17.27 1.32
N ASP A 391 24.41 -16.26 1.89
CA ASP A 391 22.97 -15.95 1.84
C ASP A 391 22.61 -14.81 0.86
N LYS A 392 23.60 -14.28 0.13
CA LYS A 392 23.46 -13.10 -0.74
C LYS A 392 23.74 -13.43 -2.20
N ILE A 393 23.24 -12.61 -3.10
CA ILE A 393 23.56 -12.66 -4.53
C ILE A 393 25.03 -12.31 -4.71
N ASP A 394 25.75 -13.13 -5.49
CA ASP A 394 27.12 -12.88 -5.93
C ASP A 394 27.10 -12.17 -7.30
N LEU A 395 27.22 -10.84 -7.27
CA LEU A 395 27.16 -10.02 -8.48
C LEU A 395 28.25 -10.33 -9.49
N ALA A 396 29.43 -10.78 -9.03
CA ALA A 396 30.55 -11.12 -9.92
C ALA A 396 30.27 -12.37 -10.83
N HIS A 397 29.21 -13.11 -10.54
CA HIS A 397 28.79 -14.30 -11.27
C HIS A 397 27.30 -14.32 -11.59
N THR A 398 26.62 -13.17 -11.49
CA THR A 398 25.18 -13.04 -11.74
C THR A 398 24.91 -12.23 -12.99
N HIS A 399 24.15 -12.79 -13.92
CA HIS A 399 23.76 -12.17 -15.19
C HIS A 399 22.42 -11.45 -15.11
N ALA A 400 21.44 -12.02 -14.40
CA ALA A 400 20.09 -11.48 -14.30
C ALA A 400 19.50 -11.65 -12.91
N VAL A 401 18.65 -10.68 -12.48
CA VAL A 401 17.95 -10.69 -11.20
C VAL A 401 16.48 -10.34 -11.42
N PHE A 402 15.57 -11.12 -10.86
CA PHE A 402 14.18 -10.75 -10.74
C PHE A 402 14.01 -9.84 -9.53
N HIS A 403 13.56 -8.63 -9.77
CA HIS A 403 13.10 -7.70 -8.74
C HIS A 403 11.65 -7.98 -8.37
N SER A 404 11.21 -7.52 -7.21
CA SER A 404 9.79 -7.42 -6.91
C SER A 404 9.06 -6.62 -8.00
N SER A 405 7.75 -6.65 -8.03
CA SER A 405 6.94 -5.86 -8.97
C SER A 405 7.08 -6.24 -10.45
N GLY A 406 7.48 -7.47 -10.73
CA GLY A 406 7.49 -8.03 -12.10
C GLY A 406 8.73 -7.74 -12.94
N TRP A 407 9.68 -6.95 -12.49
CA TRP A 407 10.84 -6.54 -13.29
C TRP A 407 12.03 -7.48 -13.16
N VAL A 408 12.65 -7.79 -14.31
CA VAL A 408 13.93 -8.47 -14.41
C VAL A 408 14.97 -7.46 -14.88
N LEU A 409 16.14 -7.47 -14.24
CA LEU A 409 17.27 -6.63 -14.62
C LEU A 409 18.46 -7.50 -15.05
N ILE A 410 19.07 -7.13 -16.16
CA ILE A 410 20.34 -7.66 -16.60
C ILE A 410 21.48 -6.91 -15.90
N ASN A 411 22.42 -7.64 -15.35
CA ASN A 411 23.56 -7.09 -14.61
C ASN A 411 24.65 -6.60 -15.57
N THR A 412 24.34 -5.55 -16.34
CA THR A 412 25.19 -4.97 -17.37
C THR A 412 26.46 -4.33 -16.79
N ALA A 413 27.55 -4.33 -17.55
CA ALA A 413 28.87 -3.87 -17.11
C ALA A 413 28.96 -2.36 -16.78
N ASP A 414 27.98 -1.57 -17.19
CA ASP A 414 27.84 -0.15 -16.83
C ASP A 414 27.26 0.05 -15.43
N ARG A 415 26.72 -1.01 -14.80
CA ARG A 415 26.22 -0.98 -13.42
C ARG A 415 27.33 -1.29 -12.41
N THR A 416 27.18 -0.80 -11.20
CA THR A 416 28.09 -1.15 -10.10
C THR A 416 28.05 -2.65 -9.82
N GLY A 417 29.19 -3.32 -10.00
CA GLY A 417 29.33 -4.77 -9.87
C GLY A 417 28.75 -5.58 -11.02
N GLY A 418 28.41 -4.94 -12.11
CA GLY A 418 27.89 -5.58 -13.31
C GLY A 418 28.96 -6.29 -14.15
N ILE A 419 28.54 -7.35 -14.85
CA ILE A 419 29.45 -8.24 -15.58
C ILE A 419 29.05 -8.49 -17.04
N VAL A 420 27.80 -8.22 -17.42
CA VAL A 420 27.32 -8.46 -18.78
C VAL A 420 27.77 -7.33 -19.71
N PRO A 421 28.70 -7.57 -20.64
CA PRO A 421 29.13 -6.54 -21.58
C PRO A 421 27.98 -6.23 -22.57
N ARG A 422 28.03 -5.06 -23.18
CA ARG A 422 26.96 -4.55 -24.05
C ARG A 422 26.67 -5.49 -25.22
N GLU A 423 27.71 -6.08 -25.78
CA GLU A 423 27.62 -7.04 -26.88
C GLU A 423 26.96 -8.38 -26.50
N ALA A 424 26.99 -8.75 -25.23
CA ALA A 424 26.34 -9.95 -24.71
C ALA A 424 24.92 -9.71 -24.18
N TYR A 425 24.44 -8.45 -24.11
CA TYR A 425 23.15 -8.08 -23.52
C TYR A 425 21.99 -8.85 -24.15
N GLU A 426 21.85 -8.83 -25.46
CA GLU A 426 20.74 -9.50 -26.16
C GLU A 426 20.79 -11.03 -26.00
N ALA A 427 21.99 -11.63 -26.00
CA ALA A 427 22.13 -13.06 -25.75
C ALA A 427 21.71 -13.44 -24.33
N THR A 428 22.13 -12.63 -23.33
CA THR A 428 21.74 -12.85 -21.94
C THR A 428 20.23 -12.70 -21.74
N LEU A 429 19.60 -11.73 -22.38
CA LEU A 429 18.17 -11.53 -22.32
C LEU A 429 17.40 -12.71 -22.93
N GLN A 430 17.89 -13.26 -24.05
CA GLN A 430 17.36 -14.48 -24.67
C GLN A 430 17.51 -15.71 -23.75
N GLU A 431 18.63 -15.82 -23.02
CA GLU A 431 18.82 -16.90 -22.04
C GLU A 431 17.79 -16.80 -20.89
N VAL A 432 17.48 -15.59 -20.45
CA VAL A 432 16.40 -15.35 -19.45
C VAL A 432 15.06 -15.81 -20.01
N GLU A 433 14.71 -15.43 -21.23
CA GLU A 433 13.46 -15.82 -21.90
C GLU A 433 13.37 -17.34 -22.05
N GLN A 434 14.41 -17.99 -22.52
CA GLN A 434 14.49 -19.46 -22.63
C GLN A 434 14.35 -20.15 -21.26
N CYS A 435 14.94 -19.59 -20.21
CA CYS A 435 14.76 -20.08 -18.84
C CYS A 435 13.30 -20.00 -18.38
N LEU A 436 12.59 -18.91 -18.70
CA LEU A 436 11.17 -18.73 -18.39
C LEU A 436 10.28 -19.69 -19.20
N ASP A 437 10.55 -19.86 -20.49
CA ASP A 437 9.80 -20.76 -21.37
C ASP A 437 9.96 -22.24 -20.97
N ALA A 438 11.16 -22.62 -20.56
CA ALA A 438 11.47 -23.98 -20.10
C ALA A 438 10.99 -24.26 -18.66
N ALA A 439 10.48 -23.25 -17.95
CA ALA A 439 10.14 -23.37 -16.53
C ALA A 439 8.95 -24.31 -16.30
N VAL A 440 9.20 -25.38 -15.54
CA VAL A 440 8.19 -26.39 -15.16
C VAL A 440 8.03 -26.48 -13.65
N ASP A 441 6.85 -26.86 -13.23
CA ASP A 441 6.58 -27.22 -11.85
C ASP A 441 7.33 -28.50 -11.50
N PRO A 442 8.27 -28.47 -10.55
CA PRO A 442 9.06 -29.65 -10.23
C PRO A 442 8.26 -30.80 -9.63
N THR A 443 7.04 -30.55 -9.16
CA THR A 443 6.16 -31.59 -8.60
C THR A 443 5.32 -32.28 -9.66
N THR A 444 4.84 -31.52 -10.65
CA THR A 444 3.88 -32.02 -11.65
C THR A 444 4.49 -32.18 -13.04
N GLY A 445 5.66 -31.60 -13.30
CA GLY A 445 6.30 -31.55 -14.64
C GLY A 445 5.58 -30.64 -15.64
N LYS A 446 4.51 -29.95 -15.24
CA LYS A 446 3.75 -29.06 -16.13
C LYS A 446 4.43 -27.71 -16.27
N PRO A 447 4.32 -27.04 -17.43
CA PRO A 447 4.80 -25.68 -17.61
C PRO A 447 4.25 -24.74 -16.54
N LEU A 448 5.07 -23.81 -16.05
CA LEU A 448 4.66 -22.80 -15.08
C LEU A 448 3.76 -21.72 -15.70
N GLY A 449 3.79 -21.57 -17.02
CA GLY A 449 2.97 -20.62 -17.76
C GLY A 449 3.39 -19.16 -17.51
N LEU A 450 4.65 -18.93 -17.13
CA LEU A 450 5.20 -17.59 -17.01
C LEU A 450 5.13 -16.88 -18.37
N ARG A 451 4.83 -15.60 -18.34
CA ARG A 451 4.77 -14.73 -19.51
C ARG A 451 5.72 -13.57 -19.29
N TYR A 452 6.17 -12.97 -20.38
CA TYR A 452 7.10 -11.85 -20.34
C TYR A 452 6.92 -10.93 -21.55
N SER A 453 7.37 -9.68 -21.40
CA SER A 453 7.41 -8.71 -22.49
C SER A 453 8.51 -7.67 -22.25
N ARG A 454 9.15 -7.23 -23.33
CA ARG A 454 10.09 -6.11 -23.37
C ARG A 454 9.42 -4.80 -23.76
N SER A 455 8.15 -4.83 -24.21
CA SER A 455 7.49 -3.69 -24.88
C SER A 455 6.20 -3.23 -24.21
N LEU A 456 5.89 -3.69 -22.98
CA LEU A 456 4.69 -3.26 -22.26
C LEU A 456 4.79 -1.82 -21.74
N TRP A 457 6.00 -1.33 -21.52
CA TRP A 457 6.25 0.02 -21.02
C TRP A 457 6.39 0.97 -22.21
N GLN A 458 5.30 1.67 -22.55
CA GLN A 458 5.24 2.59 -23.70
C GLN A 458 4.81 3.98 -23.22
N GLY A 459 5.77 4.83 -22.89
CA GLY A 459 5.55 6.19 -22.41
C GLY A 459 6.86 6.98 -22.29
N ASP A 460 6.77 8.16 -21.69
CA ASP A 460 7.89 9.11 -21.58
C ASP A 460 8.94 8.68 -20.54
N ALA A 461 8.56 7.84 -19.56
CA ALA A 461 9.48 7.38 -18.55
C ALA A 461 10.31 6.19 -19.05
N PRO A 462 11.60 6.08 -18.73
CA PRO A 462 12.38 4.88 -19.02
C PRO A 462 11.79 3.68 -18.25
N PRO A 463 11.83 2.47 -18.85
CA PRO A 463 11.35 1.27 -18.19
C PRO A 463 12.18 0.99 -16.92
N PRO A 464 11.53 0.52 -15.85
CA PRO A 464 12.22 0.18 -14.61
C PRO A 464 13.19 -1.00 -14.73
N GLY A 465 12.98 -1.87 -15.70
CA GLY A 465 13.80 -3.05 -15.95
C GLY A 465 13.87 -3.42 -17.42
N ASP A 466 14.64 -4.48 -17.72
CA ASP A 466 14.90 -4.95 -19.08
C ASP A 466 13.78 -5.84 -19.62
N LEU A 467 13.04 -6.49 -18.72
CA LEU A 467 11.95 -7.40 -19.04
C LEU A 467 10.90 -7.35 -17.93
N PHE A 468 9.64 -7.23 -18.29
CA PHE A 468 8.53 -7.43 -17.35
C PHE A 468 8.04 -8.87 -17.44
N ILE A 469 7.92 -9.55 -16.30
CA ILE A 469 7.39 -10.92 -16.23
C ILE A 469 6.17 -10.99 -15.33
N TRP A 470 5.22 -11.83 -15.70
CA TRP A 470 4.04 -12.11 -14.88
C TRP A 470 3.67 -13.60 -14.90
N ALA A 471 3.00 -14.02 -13.86
CA ALA A 471 2.51 -15.39 -13.71
C ALA A 471 1.11 -15.55 -14.32
N PRO A 472 0.59 -16.78 -14.48
CA PRO A 472 -0.82 -17.02 -14.74
C PRO A 472 -1.72 -16.46 -13.62
N PRO A 473 -3.04 -16.28 -13.87
CA PRO A 473 -3.98 -15.87 -12.84
C PRO A 473 -3.88 -16.73 -11.56
N HIS A 474 -4.09 -16.13 -10.41
CA HIS A 474 -4.03 -16.77 -9.08
C HIS A 474 -2.64 -17.23 -8.63
N VAL A 475 -1.59 -16.76 -9.29
CA VAL A 475 -0.20 -17.08 -8.97
C VAL A 475 0.58 -15.79 -8.73
N GLU A 476 1.30 -15.71 -7.61
CA GLU A 476 2.17 -14.58 -7.30
C GLU A 476 3.64 -14.87 -7.62
N LEU A 477 4.40 -13.85 -7.96
CA LEU A 477 5.86 -13.91 -8.09
C LEU A 477 6.53 -13.38 -6.83
N ARG A 478 7.58 -14.10 -6.35
CA ARG A 478 8.34 -13.72 -5.16
C ARG A 478 9.84 -13.66 -5.45
N PRO A 479 10.55 -12.61 -5.02
CA PRO A 479 11.98 -12.42 -5.32
C PRO A 479 12.91 -13.27 -4.43
N TYR A 480 12.40 -14.33 -3.80
CA TYR A 480 13.20 -15.15 -2.89
C TYR A 480 14.29 -15.94 -3.63
N LEU A 481 15.44 -16.08 -2.96
CA LEU A 481 16.64 -16.72 -3.50
C LEU A 481 16.72 -18.21 -3.22
N PHE A 482 16.01 -18.71 -2.21
CA PHE A 482 16.14 -20.07 -1.66
C PHE A 482 14.78 -20.78 -1.60
N GLY A 483 14.88 -22.11 -1.48
CA GLY A 483 13.72 -22.99 -1.34
C GLY A 483 13.22 -23.54 -2.69
N PRO A 484 12.01 -24.12 -2.71
CA PRO A 484 11.39 -24.62 -3.94
C PRO A 484 11.02 -23.49 -4.89
N VAL A 485 10.99 -23.77 -6.22
CA VAL A 485 10.50 -22.83 -7.23
C VAL A 485 9.04 -22.47 -6.98
N CYS A 486 8.25 -23.49 -6.63
CA CYS A 486 6.83 -23.35 -6.36
C CYS A 486 6.55 -23.60 -4.88
N THR A 487 5.69 -22.77 -4.29
CA THR A 487 5.28 -22.93 -2.88
C THR A 487 3.80 -22.59 -2.72
N PRO A 488 3.15 -23.02 -1.63
CA PRO A 488 1.93 -22.39 -1.19
C PRO A 488 2.13 -20.88 -1.04
N PRO A 489 1.11 -20.06 -1.29
CA PRO A 489 1.22 -18.62 -1.13
C PRO A 489 1.28 -18.23 0.34
N GLU A 490 1.93 -17.12 0.63
CA GLU A 490 2.01 -16.54 1.97
C GLU A 490 0.80 -15.66 2.31
N ILE A 491 0.06 -15.24 1.27
CA ILE A 491 -1.10 -14.33 1.36
C ILE A 491 -2.31 -14.92 0.64
N GLY A 492 -3.50 -14.45 0.97
CA GLY A 492 -4.75 -14.89 0.39
C GLY A 492 -5.16 -14.13 -0.87
N GLY A 493 -4.71 -12.89 -1.04
CA GLY A 493 -5.00 -12.05 -2.20
C GLY A 493 -3.81 -11.22 -2.63
N ASN A 494 -3.73 -10.87 -3.92
CA ASN A 494 -2.69 -10.01 -4.47
C ASN A 494 -3.20 -9.26 -5.71
N HIS A 495 -2.43 -8.26 -6.15
CA HIS A 495 -2.75 -7.36 -7.25
C HIS A 495 -1.50 -6.95 -8.06
N GLN A 496 -0.54 -7.86 -8.26
CA GLN A 496 0.78 -7.57 -8.88
C GLN A 496 0.67 -7.10 -10.34
N THR A 497 -0.35 -7.52 -11.07
CA THR A 497 -0.49 -7.17 -12.49
C THR A 497 -1.96 -7.01 -12.90
N SER A 498 -2.22 -6.04 -13.75
CA SER A 498 -3.51 -5.83 -14.40
C SER A 498 -3.68 -6.69 -15.68
N LEU A 499 -2.66 -7.45 -16.07
CA LEU A 499 -2.69 -8.29 -17.28
C LEU A 499 -3.56 -9.54 -17.14
N HIS A 500 -4.12 -9.77 -15.96
CA HIS A 500 -5.11 -10.82 -15.71
C HIS A 500 -6.53 -10.28 -15.93
N GLU A 501 -7.31 -10.99 -16.70
CA GLU A 501 -8.74 -10.70 -16.88
C GLU A 501 -9.56 -11.23 -15.69
N SER A 502 -9.28 -10.74 -14.49
CA SER A 502 -10.02 -11.10 -13.28
C SER A 502 -11.00 -9.99 -12.92
N PRO A 503 -12.31 -10.31 -12.72
CA PRO A 503 -13.29 -9.30 -12.30
C PRO A 503 -12.97 -8.73 -10.92
N TYR A 504 -12.23 -9.47 -10.11
CA TYR A 504 -11.83 -9.03 -8.76
C TYR A 504 -10.68 -8.01 -8.77
N LEU A 505 -9.89 -7.90 -9.86
CA LEU A 505 -8.84 -6.90 -10.01
C LEU A 505 -9.37 -5.52 -10.40
N GLN A 506 -10.60 -5.44 -10.93
CA GLN A 506 -11.18 -4.17 -11.33
C GLN A 506 -11.35 -3.25 -10.12
N ALA A 507 -10.86 -2.03 -10.28
CA ALA A 507 -11.00 -0.96 -9.33
C ALA A 507 -12.43 -0.41 -9.30
N LEU A 508 -12.77 0.28 -8.22
CA LEU A 508 -14.06 0.91 -7.97
C LEU A 508 -13.99 2.41 -8.26
N LEU A 509 -15.07 2.95 -8.84
CA LEU A 509 -15.36 4.38 -8.78
C LEU A 509 -16.85 4.58 -8.48
N ALA A 510 -17.14 5.27 -7.39
CA ALA A 510 -18.47 5.73 -7.05
C ALA A 510 -18.43 7.26 -6.82
N GLY A 511 -19.52 7.95 -7.09
CA GLY A 511 -19.57 9.37 -6.81
C GLY A 511 -20.97 9.95 -6.90
N CYS A 512 -21.17 11.06 -6.20
CA CYS A 512 -22.40 11.85 -6.23
C CYS A 512 -22.09 13.33 -6.05
N GLY A 513 -23.07 14.17 -6.38
CA GLY A 513 -22.96 15.63 -6.30
C GLY A 513 -22.74 16.29 -7.67
N PRO A 514 -22.73 17.64 -7.72
CA PRO A 514 -22.73 18.40 -8.98
C PRO A 514 -21.58 18.09 -9.93
N GLY A 515 -20.39 17.75 -9.40
CA GLY A 515 -19.22 17.42 -10.21
C GLY A 515 -19.30 16.08 -10.95
N VAL A 516 -20.28 15.23 -10.58
CA VAL A 516 -20.47 13.87 -11.14
C VAL A 516 -21.76 13.77 -11.95
N HIS A 517 -22.79 14.53 -11.57
CA HIS A 517 -24.10 14.47 -12.23
C HIS A 517 -24.01 14.72 -13.75
N GLY A 518 -24.59 13.79 -14.52
CA GLY A 518 -24.63 13.89 -15.99
C GLY A 518 -23.28 13.67 -16.69
N THR A 519 -22.23 13.32 -15.93
CA THR A 519 -20.92 13.01 -16.49
C THR A 519 -20.70 11.49 -16.48
N PRO A 520 -20.39 10.85 -17.62
CA PRO A 520 -19.99 9.44 -17.61
C PRO A 520 -18.74 9.26 -16.74
N LEU A 521 -18.79 8.28 -15.83
CA LEU A 521 -17.64 7.93 -15.03
C LEU A 521 -16.55 7.29 -15.91
N PRO A 522 -15.27 7.57 -15.65
CA PRO A 522 -14.18 6.93 -16.37
C PRO A 522 -14.15 5.42 -16.10
N THR A 523 -13.71 4.67 -17.10
CA THR A 523 -13.54 3.21 -17.05
C THR A 523 -12.08 2.79 -16.76
N ARG A 524 -11.20 3.74 -16.54
CA ARG A 524 -9.79 3.54 -16.19
C ARG A 524 -9.40 4.52 -15.09
N ASN A 525 -8.46 4.12 -14.25
CA ASN A 525 -7.92 4.93 -13.16
C ASN A 525 -7.40 6.30 -13.65
N SER A 526 -6.75 6.33 -14.81
CA SER A 526 -6.23 7.58 -15.42
C SER A 526 -7.30 8.64 -15.72
N GLY A 527 -8.57 8.25 -15.80
CA GLY A 527 -9.67 9.21 -16.02
C GLY A 527 -10.11 9.99 -14.78
N VAL A 528 -9.71 9.57 -13.57
CA VAL A 528 -10.22 10.17 -12.31
C VAL A 528 -9.68 11.58 -12.10
N ALA A 529 -8.40 11.84 -12.34
CA ALA A 529 -7.84 13.19 -12.24
C ALA A 529 -8.56 14.17 -13.19
N THR A 530 -8.85 13.74 -14.42
CA THR A 530 -9.61 14.55 -15.40
C THR A 530 -11.03 14.87 -14.90
N LEU A 531 -11.69 13.92 -14.23
CA LEU A 531 -13.00 14.16 -13.61
C LEU A 531 -12.90 15.25 -12.54
N ILE A 532 -11.88 15.19 -11.68
CA ILE A 532 -11.62 16.19 -10.63
C ILE A 532 -11.26 17.55 -11.22
N GLN A 533 -10.39 17.60 -12.26
CA GLN A 533 -10.03 18.83 -12.96
C GLN A 533 -11.29 19.57 -13.47
N ARG A 534 -12.21 18.84 -14.10
CA ARG A 534 -13.47 19.38 -14.59
C ARG A 534 -14.35 19.89 -13.45
N ALA A 535 -14.50 19.11 -12.39
CA ALA A 535 -15.32 19.48 -11.23
C ALA A 535 -14.79 20.73 -10.51
N LEU A 536 -13.47 20.87 -10.38
CA LEU A 536 -12.81 22.07 -9.84
C LEU A 536 -12.70 23.22 -10.85
N ARG A 537 -13.07 23.00 -12.12
CA ARG A 537 -12.89 23.96 -13.22
C ARG A 537 -11.45 24.44 -13.31
N LEU A 538 -10.49 23.51 -13.24
CA LEU A 538 -9.09 23.81 -13.41
C LEU A 538 -8.77 24.09 -14.89
N PRO A 539 -7.83 25.00 -15.19
CA PRO A 539 -7.30 25.14 -16.55
C PRO A 539 -6.61 23.85 -16.99
N THR A 540 -6.52 23.59 -18.29
CA THR A 540 -5.78 22.43 -18.80
C THR A 540 -4.28 22.56 -18.48
N THR A 541 -3.59 21.46 -18.29
CA THR A 541 -2.17 21.41 -17.86
C THR A 541 -1.26 22.22 -18.81
N ASP A 542 -1.55 22.24 -20.10
CA ASP A 542 -0.81 23.02 -21.10
C ASP A 542 -0.87 24.54 -20.88
N THR A 543 -1.89 25.03 -20.18
CA THR A 543 -2.06 26.48 -19.89
C THR A 543 -1.46 26.90 -18.56
N LEU A 544 -1.09 25.96 -17.69
CA LEU A 544 -0.52 26.27 -16.36
C LEU A 544 0.97 26.63 -16.41
N GLY A 545 1.66 26.37 -17.54
CA GLY A 545 3.10 26.68 -17.68
C GLY A 545 3.96 26.03 -16.61
N MET A 546 3.54 24.88 -16.09
CA MET A 546 4.25 24.21 -14.99
C MET A 546 5.60 23.68 -15.50
N PRO A 547 6.72 24.03 -14.85
CA PRO A 547 8.02 23.50 -15.26
C PRO A 547 8.03 21.99 -15.12
N ALA A 548 8.74 21.32 -16.03
CA ALA A 548 9.13 19.92 -15.83
C ALA A 548 9.83 19.77 -14.46
N PRO A 549 9.68 18.64 -13.79
CA PRO A 549 10.36 18.41 -12.51
C PRO A 549 11.85 18.67 -12.68
N SER A 550 12.43 19.51 -11.81
CA SER A 550 13.88 19.69 -11.79
C SER A 550 14.53 18.33 -11.57
N PRO A 551 15.49 17.92 -12.40
CA PRO A 551 16.26 16.72 -12.09
C PRO A 551 16.88 16.96 -10.70
N SER A 552 16.50 16.12 -9.72
CA SER A 552 17.10 16.19 -8.41
C SER A 552 18.60 15.94 -8.58
N GLU A 553 19.41 16.99 -8.44
CA GLU A 553 20.85 16.82 -8.28
C GLU A 553 21.03 15.92 -7.06
N SER A 554 21.47 14.70 -7.31
CA SER A 554 21.86 13.75 -6.28
C SER A 554 23.06 14.29 -5.55
N GLY A 555 22.81 15.02 -4.46
CA GLY A 555 23.85 15.34 -3.48
C GLY A 555 24.26 14.04 -2.77
N PRO A 556 25.56 13.82 -2.53
CA PRO A 556 26.01 12.68 -1.74
C PRO A 556 25.67 12.93 -0.27
N GLY A 557 25.03 11.94 0.37
CA GLY A 557 24.77 11.88 1.80
C GLY A 557 24.41 10.46 2.19
#